data_bf92de0e114688135803a4f34024f3d2
#
_entry.id   bf92de0e114688135803a4f34024f3d2
#
_cell.length_a   1.000
_cell.length_b   1.000
_cell.length_c   1.000
_cell.angle_alpha   90.00
_cell.angle_beta   90.00
_cell.angle_gamma   90.00
#
_symmetry.space_group_name_H-M   'P 1'
#
loop_
_entity.id
_entity.type
_entity.pdbx_description
1 polymer ?
#
loop_
_entity_poly.entity_id
_entity_poly.type
_entity_poly.pdbx_seq_one_letter_code
_entity_poly.pdbx_strand_id
1 'polypeptide(L)'
;MRYFLFCLLPLLLFSKPFKVATYNVENLFDAEYVGTEYNDYTVSHNWTKRMVEIKLNHVSEVICDLDADILGLQEIENAHIFEQLKKRLSRVGCGYRYSAITSKKNAPIQVAMLSRFPIKKQKELLVSYSPHVRNILEVELDINGEPLWIFVNHWKSRAYKGYESKRLKYAKILKGRLDTLSKTKPYIVLGDFNTDYDAHLSLEKKIDDTHGKTGLHHILGVVEGNTLVDESSMIKGMKRSHYTLWKELALDQRWNTKFYGRKGTADHILLSSTLFDQKGIDYVNNSFKVFRKEYLFTKKGYINRWQYKKGKHRG
;
A
#
# COMPACT_ATOMS: atom_id res chain seq x y z
N MET A 1 51.66 -19.96 35.23
CA MET A 1 50.86 -19.80 34.00
C MET A 1 49.43 -19.47 34.38
N ARG A 2 48.97 -18.21 34.15
CA ARG A 2 47.59 -17.80 34.42
C ARG A 2 46.82 -17.85 33.10
N TYR A 3 45.85 -18.76 32.97
CA TYR A 3 44.97 -18.83 31.82
C TYR A 3 43.86 -17.76 31.98
N PHE A 4 43.83 -16.77 31.09
CA PHE A 4 42.72 -15.85 30.94
C PHE A 4 41.63 -16.53 30.08
N LEU A 5 40.53 -16.89 30.70
CA LEU A 5 39.35 -17.39 30.02
C LEU A 5 38.59 -16.19 29.44
N PHE A 6 38.67 -15.94 28.13
CA PHE A 6 37.85 -14.96 27.44
C PHE A 6 36.45 -15.55 27.27
N CYS A 7 35.49 -15.15 28.11
CA CYS A 7 34.08 -15.38 27.85
C CYS A 7 33.62 -14.44 26.75
N LEU A 8 33.48 -14.93 25.52
CA LEU A 8 32.74 -14.30 24.45
C LEU A 8 31.24 -14.39 24.81
N LEU A 9 30.71 -13.33 25.43
CA LEU A 9 29.24 -13.15 25.48
C LEU A 9 28.75 -12.92 24.04
N PRO A 10 27.78 -13.71 23.55
CA PRO A 10 27.14 -13.39 22.29
C PRO A 10 26.41 -12.07 22.45
N LEU A 11 26.84 -11.04 21.71
CA LEU A 11 26.03 -9.83 21.52
C LEU A 11 24.76 -10.27 20.78
N LEU A 12 23.67 -10.39 21.51
CA LEU A 12 22.34 -10.47 20.93
C LEU A 12 22.05 -9.10 20.29
N LEU A 13 22.37 -8.96 19.02
CA LEU A 13 21.96 -7.83 18.20
C LEU A 13 20.43 -7.90 18.04
N PHE A 14 19.69 -7.31 18.97
CA PHE A 14 18.27 -7.06 18.77
C PHE A 14 18.13 -6.10 17.58
N SER A 15 17.71 -6.63 16.45
CA SER A 15 17.35 -5.81 15.30
C SER A 15 16.23 -4.84 15.71
N LYS A 16 16.44 -3.53 15.49
CA LYS A 16 15.42 -2.52 15.77
C LYS A 16 14.22 -2.77 14.86
N PRO A 17 12.98 -2.82 15.39
CA PRO A 17 11.80 -2.99 14.55
C PRO A 17 11.66 -1.80 13.60
N PHE A 18 11.14 -2.05 12.40
CA PHE A 18 10.85 -1.05 11.40
C PHE A 18 9.37 -1.05 11.04
N LYS A 19 8.88 0.10 10.58
CA LYS A 19 7.47 0.32 10.29
C LYS A 19 7.20 0.30 8.78
N VAL A 20 6.23 -0.52 8.36
CA VAL A 20 5.74 -0.58 6.98
C VAL A 20 4.33 -0.02 6.92
N ALA A 21 4.05 0.84 5.93
CA ALA A 21 2.75 1.44 5.75
C ALA A 21 2.33 1.52 4.27
N THR A 22 1.05 1.78 4.05
CA THR A 22 0.49 2.14 2.74
C THR A 22 -0.41 3.36 2.88
N TYR A 23 -0.38 4.26 1.90
CA TYR A 23 -1.16 5.48 1.88
C TYR A 23 -1.58 5.86 0.46
N ASN A 24 -2.88 5.82 0.18
CA ASN A 24 -3.45 6.41 -1.02
C ASN A 24 -3.59 7.93 -0.79
N VAL A 25 -2.85 8.75 -1.55
CA VAL A 25 -2.77 10.21 -1.37
C VAL A 25 -3.91 10.97 -2.05
N GLU A 26 -4.90 10.28 -2.60
CA GLU A 26 -6.05 10.88 -3.29
C GLU A 26 -5.65 11.84 -4.42
N ASN A 27 -5.00 11.31 -5.47
CA ASN A 27 -4.67 12.05 -6.70
C ASN A 27 -3.70 13.21 -6.48
N LEU A 28 -2.43 12.91 -6.28
CA LEU A 28 -1.37 13.91 -6.26
C LEU A 28 -0.93 14.21 -7.70
N PHE A 29 -1.52 15.25 -8.29
CA PHE A 29 -1.20 15.78 -9.62
C PHE A 29 -0.30 17.00 -9.51
N ASP A 30 0.56 17.24 -10.51
CA ASP A 30 1.27 18.50 -10.68
C ASP A 30 0.36 19.56 -11.36
N ALA A 31 0.94 20.70 -11.76
CA ALA A 31 0.22 21.74 -12.49
C ALA A 31 0.68 21.85 -13.94
N GLU A 32 1.32 20.79 -14.46
CA GLU A 32 1.72 20.66 -15.86
C GLU A 32 0.72 19.75 -16.57
N TYR A 33 -0.03 20.35 -17.50
CA TYR A 33 -1.12 19.64 -18.14
C TYR A 33 -0.65 18.91 -19.40
N VAL A 34 -0.70 17.58 -19.39
CA VAL A 34 -0.30 16.71 -20.51
C VAL A 34 -1.46 15.94 -21.15
N GLY A 35 -2.70 16.13 -20.66
CA GLY A 35 -3.92 15.55 -21.23
C GLY A 35 -4.29 14.16 -20.71
N THR A 36 -3.60 13.67 -19.67
CA THR A 36 -3.93 12.39 -19.01
C THR A 36 -4.62 12.58 -17.65
N GLU A 37 -4.68 13.80 -17.18
CA GLU A 37 -5.19 14.17 -15.86
C GLU A 37 -6.71 13.94 -15.77
N TYR A 38 -7.19 13.71 -14.56
CA TYR A 38 -8.62 13.70 -14.29
C TYR A 38 -9.17 15.13 -14.36
N ASN A 39 -10.43 15.29 -14.78
CA ASN A 39 -11.07 16.59 -14.98
C ASN A 39 -10.90 17.55 -13.79
N ASP A 40 -11.00 17.06 -12.57
CA ASP A 40 -10.84 17.86 -11.35
C ASP A 40 -9.45 18.47 -11.21
N TYR A 41 -8.43 17.93 -11.90
CA TYR A 41 -7.04 18.35 -11.83
C TYR A 41 -6.59 19.07 -13.11
N THR A 42 -7.46 19.91 -13.64
CA THR A 42 -7.21 20.71 -14.84
C THR A 42 -7.31 22.22 -14.55
N VAL A 43 -6.78 23.04 -15.43
CA VAL A 43 -6.88 24.51 -15.34
C VAL A 43 -8.32 24.97 -15.28
N SER A 44 -9.23 24.34 -16.04
CA SER A 44 -10.67 24.66 -16.07
C SER A 44 -11.37 24.36 -14.72
N HIS A 45 -10.76 23.51 -13.89
CA HIS A 45 -11.22 23.19 -12.54
C HIS A 45 -10.37 23.87 -11.44
N ASN A 46 -9.68 24.96 -11.80
CA ASN A 46 -8.85 25.73 -10.86
C ASN A 46 -7.72 24.92 -10.20
N TRP A 47 -7.21 23.87 -10.86
CA TRP A 47 -6.00 23.21 -10.43
C TRP A 47 -4.78 24.06 -10.82
N THR A 48 -4.10 24.57 -9.83
CA THR A 48 -3.01 25.55 -10.00
C THR A 48 -1.77 25.15 -9.21
N LYS A 49 -0.61 25.73 -9.51
CA LYS A 49 0.62 25.53 -8.71
C LYS A 49 0.39 25.76 -7.21
N ARG A 50 -0.46 26.75 -6.84
CA ARG A 50 -0.83 27.00 -5.43
C ARG A 50 -1.59 25.81 -4.82
N MET A 51 -2.49 25.17 -5.57
CA MET A 51 -3.22 24.00 -5.10
C MET A 51 -2.28 22.80 -4.92
N VAL A 52 -1.35 22.61 -5.85
CA VAL A 52 -0.28 21.59 -5.73
C VAL A 52 0.53 21.80 -4.46
N GLU A 53 0.97 23.03 -4.18
CA GLU A 53 1.73 23.35 -2.95
C GLU A 53 0.95 23.03 -1.67
N ILE A 54 -0.34 23.38 -1.62
CA ILE A 54 -1.21 23.06 -0.49
C ILE A 54 -1.33 21.54 -0.31
N LYS A 55 -1.59 20.82 -1.41
CA LYS A 55 -1.71 19.37 -1.36
C LYS A 55 -0.41 18.67 -0.98
N LEU A 56 0.73 19.12 -1.49
CA LEU A 56 2.04 18.62 -1.09
C LEU A 56 2.30 18.83 0.40
N ASN A 57 1.87 19.97 0.98
CA ASN A 57 1.99 20.22 2.42
C ASN A 57 1.17 19.19 3.22
N HIS A 58 -0.12 19.02 2.86
CA HIS A 58 -1.00 18.07 3.57
C HIS A 58 -0.50 16.62 3.45
N VAL A 59 -0.10 16.19 2.26
CA VAL A 59 0.47 14.85 2.05
C VAL A 59 1.76 14.67 2.84
N SER A 60 2.63 15.68 2.86
CA SER A 60 3.89 15.63 3.63
C SER A 60 3.64 15.56 5.15
N GLU A 61 2.67 16.32 5.67
CA GLU A 61 2.28 16.26 7.08
C GLU A 61 1.85 14.86 7.49
N VAL A 62 0.97 14.23 6.69
CA VAL A 62 0.53 12.84 6.92
C VAL A 62 1.72 11.87 6.89
N ILE A 63 2.61 11.98 5.90
CA ILE A 63 3.77 11.10 5.77
C ILE A 63 4.75 11.27 6.93
N CYS A 64 5.00 12.50 7.38
CA CYS A 64 5.86 12.78 8.53
C CYS A 64 5.28 12.20 9.82
N ASP A 65 4.01 12.44 10.08
CA ASP A 65 3.31 11.93 11.26
C ASP A 65 3.16 10.41 11.28
N LEU A 66 3.01 9.80 10.10
CA LEU A 66 2.98 8.35 9.94
C LEU A 66 4.34 7.74 10.27
N ASP A 67 5.43 8.42 9.95
CA ASP A 67 6.82 8.04 10.25
C ASP A 67 7.14 6.57 9.96
N ALA A 68 6.77 6.10 8.76
CA ALA A 68 7.05 4.75 8.30
C ALA A 68 8.48 4.66 7.74
N ASP A 69 9.15 3.52 7.92
CA ASP A 69 10.46 3.26 7.31
C ASP A 69 10.34 2.81 5.84
N ILE A 70 9.21 2.14 5.53
CA ILE A 70 8.83 1.71 4.18
C ILE A 70 7.38 2.15 3.96
N LEU A 71 7.14 2.94 2.91
CA LEU A 71 5.82 3.50 2.62
C LEU A 71 5.43 3.29 1.15
N GLY A 72 4.41 2.47 0.92
CA GLY A 72 3.75 2.36 -0.39
C GLY A 72 2.76 3.49 -0.60
N LEU A 73 2.82 4.13 -1.77
CA LEU A 73 1.97 5.25 -2.15
C LEU A 73 1.15 4.90 -3.38
N GLN A 74 -0.10 5.34 -3.40
CA GLN A 74 -1.00 5.22 -4.54
C GLN A 74 -1.48 6.60 -4.99
N GLU A 75 -1.85 6.70 -6.27
CA GLU A 75 -2.38 7.92 -6.89
C GLU A 75 -1.37 9.07 -7.01
N ILE A 76 -0.12 8.73 -7.28
CA ILE A 76 0.90 9.68 -7.71
C ILE A 76 0.82 9.81 -9.23
N GLU A 77 0.68 11.01 -9.75
CA GLU A 77 0.56 11.23 -11.21
C GLU A 77 1.78 10.71 -11.98
N ASN A 78 2.95 11.24 -11.66
CA ASN A 78 4.18 10.99 -12.42
C ASN A 78 5.45 11.15 -11.56
N ALA A 79 6.61 10.92 -12.16
CA ALA A 79 7.90 11.06 -11.48
C ALA A 79 8.18 12.51 -11.08
N HIS A 80 7.69 13.51 -11.81
CA HIS A 80 7.94 14.92 -11.54
C HIS A 80 7.32 15.35 -10.20
N ILE A 81 6.03 15.10 -10.00
CA ILE A 81 5.37 15.44 -8.73
C ILE A 81 5.90 14.58 -7.57
N PHE A 82 6.32 13.33 -7.85
CA PHE A 82 6.95 12.49 -6.84
C PHE A 82 8.28 13.06 -6.36
N GLU A 83 9.11 13.61 -7.26
CA GLU A 83 10.33 14.33 -6.88
C GLU A 83 10.03 15.59 -6.06
N GLN A 84 8.97 16.34 -6.40
CA GLN A 84 8.55 17.50 -5.59
C GLN A 84 8.16 17.07 -4.17
N LEU A 85 7.41 15.96 -4.03
CA LEU A 85 7.06 15.39 -2.72
C LEU A 85 8.31 15.01 -1.92
N LYS A 86 9.26 14.31 -2.52
CA LYS A 86 10.53 13.92 -1.88
C LYS A 86 11.34 15.12 -1.40
N LYS A 87 11.45 16.15 -2.24
CA LYS A 87 12.12 17.42 -1.88
C LYS A 87 11.41 18.10 -0.70
N ARG A 88 10.07 18.09 -0.68
CA ARG A 88 9.27 18.63 0.42
C ARG A 88 9.55 17.89 1.73
N LEU A 89 9.48 16.57 1.71
CA LEU A 89 9.75 15.72 2.88
C LEU A 89 11.18 15.93 3.41
N SER A 90 12.16 16.04 2.52
CA SER A 90 13.54 16.33 2.94
C SER A 90 13.68 17.70 3.64
N ARG A 91 12.99 18.74 3.11
CA ARG A 91 13.03 20.09 3.71
C ARG A 91 12.41 20.17 5.10
N VAL A 92 11.42 19.34 5.39
CA VAL A 92 10.76 19.30 6.72
C VAL A 92 11.34 18.21 7.65
N GLY A 93 12.47 17.60 7.27
CA GLY A 93 13.18 16.64 8.11
C GLY A 93 12.63 15.21 8.13
N CYS A 94 11.67 14.89 7.25
CA CYS A 94 11.07 13.54 7.14
C CYS A 94 11.54 12.80 5.87
N GLY A 95 12.73 13.10 5.35
CA GLY A 95 13.20 12.58 4.08
C GLY A 95 13.43 11.08 4.07
N TYR A 96 13.25 10.51 2.89
CA TYR A 96 13.56 9.12 2.57
C TYR A 96 14.77 9.08 1.64
N ARG A 97 15.67 8.13 1.90
CA ARG A 97 16.92 8.00 1.10
C ARG A 97 16.67 7.32 -0.24
N TYR A 98 15.74 6.39 -0.29
CA TYR A 98 15.49 5.55 -1.46
C TYR A 98 14.01 5.66 -1.88
N SER A 99 13.76 5.53 -3.18
CA SER A 99 12.40 5.61 -3.72
C SER A 99 12.29 4.87 -5.04
N ALA A 100 11.08 4.40 -5.35
CA ALA A 100 10.72 3.77 -6.61
C ALA A 100 9.33 4.24 -7.04
N ILE A 101 9.07 4.33 -8.34
CA ILE A 101 7.76 4.65 -8.91
C ILE A 101 7.58 3.89 -10.21
N THR A 102 6.35 3.50 -10.53
CA THR A 102 6.02 2.97 -11.86
C THR A 102 6.02 4.10 -12.90
N SER A 103 6.25 3.73 -14.16
CA SER A 103 6.37 4.68 -15.28
C SER A 103 5.45 4.32 -16.44
N LYS A 104 4.27 3.79 -16.14
CA LYS A 104 3.34 3.36 -17.18
C LYS A 104 2.90 4.53 -18.05
N LYS A 105 3.24 4.45 -19.35
CA LYS A 105 2.92 5.48 -20.33
C LYS A 105 1.41 5.72 -20.42
N ASN A 106 1.01 6.98 -20.51
CA ASN A 106 -0.37 7.46 -20.63
C ASN A 106 -1.31 7.02 -19.47
N ALA A 107 -0.77 6.53 -18.35
CA ALA A 107 -1.58 6.29 -17.17
C ALA A 107 -1.69 7.59 -16.35
N PRO A 108 -2.90 7.98 -15.93
CA PRO A 108 -3.09 9.22 -15.19
C PRO A 108 -2.45 9.20 -13.80
N ILE A 109 -2.25 8.02 -13.24
CA ILE A 109 -1.66 7.84 -11.91
C ILE A 109 -0.80 6.57 -11.84
N GLN A 110 0.20 6.63 -10.98
CA GLN A 110 1.18 5.58 -10.72
C GLN A 110 1.08 5.08 -9.27
N VAL A 111 1.80 4.01 -8.97
CA VAL A 111 2.14 3.61 -7.60
C VAL A 111 3.61 3.87 -7.35
N ALA A 112 3.94 4.26 -6.11
CA ALA A 112 5.30 4.59 -5.72
C ALA A 112 5.65 3.98 -4.35
N MET A 113 6.92 4.03 -4.00
CA MET A 113 7.42 3.63 -2.69
C MET A 113 8.51 4.58 -2.23
N LEU A 114 8.47 4.91 -0.94
CA LEU A 114 9.54 5.59 -0.22
C LEU A 114 10.16 4.58 0.77
N SER A 115 11.48 4.61 0.92
CA SER A 115 12.19 3.71 1.83
C SER A 115 13.38 4.38 2.49
N ARG A 116 13.60 4.09 3.78
CA ARG A 116 14.83 4.40 4.51
C ARG A 116 15.92 3.34 4.26
N PHE A 117 15.51 2.16 3.78
CA PHE A 117 16.40 1.05 3.45
C PHE A 117 16.79 1.02 1.98
N PRO A 118 17.99 0.51 1.63
CA PRO A 118 18.44 0.43 0.26
C PRO A 118 17.53 -0.39 -0.65
N ILE A 119 17.27 0.12 -1.85
CA ILE A 119 16.61 -0.63 -2.93
C ILE A 119 17.69 -1.36 -3.73
N LYS A 120 17.62 -2.69 -3.77
CA LYS A 120 18.51 -3.52 -4.58
C LYS A 120 18.01 -3.70 -6.00
N LYS A 121 16.70 -3.92 -6.16
CA LYS A 121 16.06 -4.10 -7.47
C LYS A 121 14.64 -3.54 -7.44
N GLN A 122 14.18 -3.08 -8.59
CA GLN A 122 12.78 -2.72 -8.82
C GLN A 122 12.30 -3.29 -10.16
N LYS A 123 11.01 -3.60 -10.23
CA LYS A 123 10.36 -4.12 -11.42
C LYS A 123 8.90 -3.68 -11.45
N GLU A 124 8.39 -3.41 -12.66
CA GLU A 124 6.97 -3.24 -12.89
C GLU A 124 6.35 -4.54 -13.42
N LEU A 125 5.24 -4.96 -12.82
CA LEU A 125 4.44 -6.05 -13.33
C LEU A 125 3.32 -5.46 -14.20
N LEU A 126 3.39 -5.72 -15.50
CA LEU A 126 2.39 -5.27 -16.45
C LEU A 126 1.07 -6.04 -16.24
N VAL A 127 0.04 -5.34 -15.81
CA VAL A 127 -1.30 -5.93 -15.64
C VAL A 127 -2.10 -5.88 -16.94
N SER A 128 -1.97 -4.79 -17.70
CA SER A 128 -2.65 -4.61 -18.99
C SER A 128 -1.97 -3.50 -19.79
N TYR A 129 -2.13 -3.51 -21.09
CA TYR A 129 -1.69 -2.39 -21.96
C TYR A 129 -2.61 -1.18 -21.87
N SER A 130 -3.84 -1.31 -21.35
CA SER A 130 -4.75 -0.17 -21.15
C SER A 130 -4.14 0.87 -20.21
N PRO A 131 -4.16 2.18 -20.55
CA PRO A 131 -3.62 3.24 -19.68
C PRO A 131 -4.39 3.38 -18.35
N HIS A 132 -5.66 2.97 -18.31
CA HIS A 132 -6.49 3.04 -17.10
C HIS A 132 -6.27 1.86 -16.12
N VAL A 133 -5.33 0.97 -16.42
CA VAL A 133 -4.95 -0.17 -15.56
C VAL A 133 -3.51 0.03 -15.12
N ARG A 134 -3.30 0.34 -13.83
CA ARG A 134 -1.97 0.58 -13.25
C ARG A 134 -1.13 -0.69 -13.23
N ASN A 135 0.19 -0.54 -13.32
CA ASN A 135 1.12 -1.63 -13.05
C ASN A 135 1.27 -1.86 -11.54
N ILE A 136 1.76 -3.03 -11.15
CA ILE A 136 2.16 -3.32 -9.77
C ILE A 136 3.66 -3.05 -9.68
N LEU A 137 4.10 -2.37 -8.61
CA LEU A 137 5.51 -2.11 -8.35
C LEU A 137 6.06 -3.20 -7.42
N GLU A 138 7.06 -3.93 -7.90
CA GLU A 138 7.86 -4.87 -7.11
C GLU A 138 9.20 -4.23 -6.75
N VAL A 139 9.57 -4.26 -5.47
CA VAL A 139 10.84 -3.74 -4.98
C VAL A 139 11.50 -4.75 -4.05
N GLU A 140 12.77 -5.03 -4.28
CA GLU A 140 13.63 -5.80 -3.39
C GLU A 140 14.46 -4.83 -2.54
N LEU A 141 14.26 -4.87 -1.23
CA LEU A 141 14.97 -4.06 -0.24
C LEU A 141 16.07 -4.88 0.44
N ASP A 142 17.06 -4.17 0.95
CA ASP A 142 18.06 -4.68 1.87
C ASP A 142 17.78 -4.16 3.29
N ILE A 143 17.29 -5.01 4.14
CA ILE A 143 17.02 -4.67 5.55
C ILE A 143 18.20 -5.14 6.39
N ASN A 144 19.26 -4.32 6.46
CA ASN A 144 20.47 -4.64 7.22
C ASN A 144 21.11 -5.99 6.83
N GLY A 145 21.13 -6.30 5.55
CA GLY A 145 21.69 -7.55 5.00
C GLY A 145 20.62 -8.59 4.66
N GLU A 146 19.41 -8.49 5.19
CA GLU A 146 18.32 -9.40 4.91
C GLU A 146 17.42 -8.87 3.77
N PRO A 147 17.10 -9.67 2.75
CA PRO A 147 16.26 -9.23 1.64
C PRO A 147 14.78 -9.25 2.02
N LEU A 148 14.05 -8.20 1.63
CA LEU A 148 12.58 -8.11 1.77
C LEU A 148 11.95 -7.64 0.46
N TRP A 149 10.96 -8.36 -0.06
CA TRP A 149 10.21 -7.93 -1.24
C TRP A 149 8.95 -7.18 -0.84
N ILE A 150 8.73 -6.02 -1.47
CA ILE A 150 7.51 -5.22 -1.31
C ILE A 150 6.78 -5.15 -2.65
N PHE A 151 5.48 -5.43 -2.64
CA PHE A 151 4.61 -5.28 -3.81
C PHE A 151 3.59 -4.18 -3.55
N VAL A 152 3.76 -3.02 -4.21
CA VAL A 152 2.82 -1.90 -4.08
C VAL A 152 1.75 -2.01 -5.15
N ASN A 153 0.49 -2.01 -4.72
CA ASN A 153 -0.68 -2.24 -5.56
C ASN A 153 -1.62 -1.04 -5.56
N HIS A 154 -2.30 -0.83 -6.71
CA HIS A 154 -3.50 -0.02 -6.79
C HIS A 154 -4.45 -0.63 -7.83
N TRP A 155 -5.43 -1.38 -7.36
CA TRP A 155 -6.34 -2.12 -8.22
C TRP A 155 -7.48 -1.24 -8.75
N LYS A 156 -8.28 -1.77 -9.68
CA LYS A 156 -9.40 -1.05 -10.28
C LYS A 156 -10.45 -0.70 -9.22
N SER A 157 -10.82 0.61 -9.16
CA SER A 157 -11.87 1.08 -8.26
C SER A 157 -13.23 0.42 -8.57
N ARG A 158 -14.13 0.39 -7.58
CA ARG A 158 -15.50 -0.12 -7.72
C ARG A 158 -16.44 0.81 -8.49
N ALA A 159 -16.01 2.06 -8.74
CA ALA A 159 -16.76 3.03 -9.54
C ALA A 159 -16.68 2.72 -11.04
N TYR A 160 -17.60 3.30 -11.81
CA TYR A 160 -17.58 3.29 -13.29
C TYR A 160 -17.34 1.91 -13.90
N LYS A 161 -18.28 0.98 -13.74
CA LYS A 161 -18.17 -0.41 -14.20
C LYS A 161 -16.93 -1.10 -13.61
N GLY A 162 -16.70 -0.88 -12.33
CA GLY A 162 -15.61 -1.47 -11.56
C GLY A 162 -15.88 -2.92 -11.17
N TYR A 163 -16.14 -3.78 -12.15
CA TYR A 163 -16.44 -5.19 -11.98
C TYR A 163 -15.28 -5.95 -11.32
N GLU A 164 -15.61 -7.02 -10.59
CA GLU A 164 -14.62 -7.82 -9.86
C GLU A 164 -13.63 -8.52 -10.78
N SER A 165 -14.06 -8.93 -11.98
CA SER A 165 -13.16 -9.50 -12.99
C SER A 165 -11.93 -8.64 -13.30
N LYS A 166 -12.08 -7.32 -13.20
CA LYS A 166 -10.96 -6.39 -13.40
C LYS A 166 -9.94 -6.49 -12.25
N ARG A 167 -10.39 -6.67 -11.00
CA ARG A 167 -9.51 -6.89 -9.85
C ARG A 167 -8.90 -8.28 -9.85
N LEU A 168 -9.65 -9.30 -10.31
CA LEU A 168 -9.10 -10.63 -10.52
C LEU A 168 -7.89 -10.63 -11.46
N LYS A 169 -7.87 -9.75 -12.46
CA LYS A 169 -6.74 -9.64 -13.39
C LYS A 169 -5.46 -9.23 -12.66
N TYR A 170 -5.53 -8.23 -11.78
CA TYR A 170 -4.41 -7.83 -10.92
C TYR A 170 -3.96 -8.99 -10.03
N ALA A 171 -4.91 -9.63 -9.36
CA ALA A 171 -4.63 -10.75 -8.47
C ALA A 171 -3.91 -11.90 -9.17
N LYS A 172 -4.35 -12.27 -10.38
CA LYS A 172 -3.72 -13.34 -11.19
C LYS A 172 -2.28 -13.00 -11.59
N ILE A 173 -2.01 -11.75 -12.01
CA ILE A 173 -0.65 -11.29 -12.37
C ILE A 173 0.25 -11.31 -11.14
N LEU A 174 -0.23 -10.74 -10.03
CA LEU A 174 0.53 -10.74 -8.77
C LEU A 174 0.80 -12.17 -8.30
N LYS A 175 -0.23 -13.02 -8.25
CA LYS A 175 -0.11 -14.43 -7.83
C LYS A 175 0.91 -15.18 -8.69
N GLY A 176 0.84 -15.03 -10.02
CA GLY A 176 1.80 -15.64 -10.95
C GLY A 176 3.24 -15.21 -10.63
N ARG A 177 3.46 -13.94 -10.28
CA ARG A 177 4.79 -13.47 -9.85
C ARG A 177 5.20 -14.03 -8.49
N LEU A 178 4.32 -14.00 -7.49
CA LEU A 178 4.60 -14.54 -6.16
C LEU A 178 4.93 -16.04 -6.22
N ASP A 179 4.28 -16.79 -7.12
CA ASP A 179 4.53 -18.21 -7.33
C ASP A 179 5.93 -18.52 -7.89
N THR A 180 6.58 -17.54 -8.51
CA THR A 180 7.97 -17.65 -9.00
C THR A 180 9.01 -17.30 -7.93
N LEU A 181 8.62 -16.66 -6.82
CA LEU A 181 9.52 -16.41 -5.71
C LEU A 181 9.82 -17.71 -4.98
N SER A 182 11.07 -17.84 -4.49
CA SER A 182 11.41 -18.94 -3.58
C SER A 182 10.50 -18.90 -2.35
N LYS A 183 10.09 -20.06 -1.85
CA LYS A 183 9.25 -20.18 -0.65
C LYS A 183 9.89 -19.63 0.63
N THR A 184 11.20 -19.41 0.61
CA THR A 184 11.97 -18.87 1.74
C THR A 184 12.13 -17.36 1.70
N LYS A 185 11.63 -16.68 0.65
CA LYS A 185 11.76 -15.24 0.50
C LYS A 185 10.63 -14.49 1.22
N PRO A 186 10.95 -13.65 2.21
CA PRO A 186 9.94 -12.81 2.88
C PRO A 186 9.43 -11.73 1.95
N TYR A 187 8.11 -11.54 1.92
CA TYR A 187 7.50 -10.47 1.15
C TYR A 187 6.23 -9.92 1.82
N ILE A 188 5.97 -8.67 1.52
CA ILE A 188 4.76 -7.94 1.92
C ILE A 188 4.06 -7.45 0.66
N VAL A 189 2.74 -7.67 0.59
CA VAL A 189 1.88 -7.12 -0.47
C VAL A 189 1.01 -6.04 0.16
N LEU A 190 1.09 -4.81 -0.35
CA LEU A 190 0.37 -3.67 0.23
C LEU A 190 -0.21 -2.74 -0.84
N GLY A 191 -1.13 -1.89 -0.45
CA GLY A 191 -1.73 -0.87 -1.30
C GLY A 191 -3.25 -0.81 -1.24
N ASP A 192 -3.82 -0.07 -2.20
CA ASP A 192 -5.27 0.03 -2.41
C ASP A 192 -5.77 -1.08 -3.35
N PHE A 193 -6.43 -2.07 -2.77
CA PHE A 193 -7.01 -3.19 -3.51
C PHE A 193 -8.45 -2.92 -3.97
N ASN A 194 -9.04 -1.81 -3.53
CA ASN A 194 -10.44 -1.48 -3.80
C ASN A 194 -11.41 -2.64 -3.48
N THR A 195 -11.07 -3.43 -2.47
CA THR A 195 -11.78 -4.65 -2.04
C THR A 195 -11.84 -4.64 -0.51
N ASP A 196 -13.00 -4.82 0.08
CA ASP A 196 -13.12 -4.88 1.54
C ASP A 196 -12.60 -6.21 2.10
N TYR A 197 -12.13 -6.23 3.37
CA TYR A 197 -11.54 -7.41 4.01
C TYR A 197 -12.51 -8.62 4.09
N ASP A 198 -13.79 -8.37 4.00
CA ASP A 198 -14.88 -9.36 4.05
C ASP A 198 -15.62 -9.52 2.70
N ALA A 199 -15.07 -9.00 1.61
CA ALA A 199 -15.74 -9.01 0.31
C ALA A 199 -16.03 -10.42 -0.23
N HIS A 200 -15.40 -11.47 0.29
CA HIS A 200 -15.77 -12.86 -0.02
C HIS A 200 -17.17 -13.24 0.48
N LEU A 201 -17.71 -12.48 1.45
CA LEU A 201 -19.06 -12.64 1.99
C LEU A 201 -20.00 -11.50 1.58
N SER A 202 -19.45 -10.32 1.28
CA SER A 202 -20.21 -9.07 1.14
C SER A 202 -20.10 -8.40 -0.25
N LEU A 203 -19.58 -9.12 -1.27
CA LEU A 203 -19.41 -8.57 -2.61
C LEU A 203 -20.75 -8.08 -3.19
N GLU A 204 -20.80 -6.80 -3.55
CA GLU A 204 -22.03 -6.19 -4.10
C GLU A 204 -22.42 -6.81 -5.45
N LYS A 205 -23.65 -7.28 -5.59
CA LYS A 205 -24.19 -7.92 -6.82
C LYS A 205 -23.94 -7.09 -8.09
N LYS A 206 -24.01 -5.76 -8.00
CA LYS A 206 -23.81 -4.87 -9.17
C LYS A 206 -22.40 -4.88 -9.76
N ILE A 207 -21.40 -5.32 -9.00
CA ILE A 207 -20.00 -5.43 -9.44
C ILE A 207 -19.52 -6.88 -9.49
N ASP A 208 -20.33 -7.83 -9.07
CA ASP A 208 -20.03 -9.26 -9.09
C ASP A 208 -20.34 -9.85 -10.48
N ASP A 209 -19.33 -9.89 -11.32
CA ASP A 209 -19.33 -10.59 -12.60
C ASP A 209 -18.48 -11.89 -12.55
N THR A 210 -18.20 -12.38 -11.34
CA THR A 210 -17.29 -13.49 -11.05
C THR A 210 -17.90 -14.57 -10.18
N HIS A 211 -19.22 -14.51 -9.95
CA HIS A 211 -19.97 -15.45 -9.10
C HIS A 211 -19.39 -15.57 -7.69
N GLY A 212 -19.15 -14.42 -7.05
CA GLY A 212 -18.61 -14.32 -5.69
C GLY A 212 -17.11 -14.54 -5.57
N LYS A 213 -16.41 -14.91 -6.65
CA LYS A 213 -14.96 -15.12 -6.60
C LYS A 213 -14.21 -13.79 -6.63
N THR A 214 -13.52 -13.45 -5.56
CA THR A 214 -12.75 -12.20 -5.43
C THR A 214 -11.26 -12.39 -5.64
N GLY A 215 -10.60 -11.35 -6.16
CA GLY A 215 -9.16 -11.37 -6.41
C GLY A 215 -8.34 -11.46 -5.13
N LEU A 216 -8.71 -10.67 -4.12
CA LEU A 216 -8.02 -10.61 -2.84
C LEU A 216 -8.12 -11.94 -2.07
N HIS A 217 -9.32 -12.46 -1.91
CA HIS A 217 -9.58 -13.60 -1.03
C HIS A 217 -9.24 -14.94 -1.70
N HIS A 218 -9.77 -15.17 -2.90
CA HIS A 218 -9.69 -16.47 -3.55
C HIS A 218 -8.43 -16.66 -4.41
N ILE A 219 -7.93 -15.60 -5.05
CA ILE A 219 -6.74 -15.71 -5.90
C ILE A 219 -5.46 -15.55 -5.07
N LEU A 220 -5.42 -14.54 -4.17
CA LEU A 220 -4.26 -14.37 -3.29
C LEU A 220 -4.32 -15.27 -2.04
N GLY A 221 -5.42 -16.00 -1.81
CA GLY A 221 -5.50 -16.95 -0.71
C GLY A 221 -5.51 -16.29 0.67
N VAL A 222 -6.32 -15.24 0.83
CA VAL A 222 -6.54 -14.59 2.14
C VAL A 222 -7.59 -15.32 2.97
N VAL A 223 -8.34 -16.25 2.33
CA VAL A 223 -9.33 -17.11 2.99
C VAL A 223 -9.08 -18.58 2.71
N GLU A 224 -9.50 -19.42 3.67
CA GLU A 224 -9.70 -20.84 3.53
C GLU A 224 -11.20 -21.13 3.72
N GLY A 225 -11.84 -21.60 2.66
CA GLY A 225 -13.30 -21.61 2.62
C GLY A 225 -13.85 -20.19 2.77
N ASN A 226 -14.64 -19.97 3.82
CA ASN A 226 -15.21 -18.65 4.14
C ASN A 226 -14.53 -17.95 5.33
N THR A 227 -13.39 -18.45 5.80
CA THR A 227 -12.70 -17.92 6.98
C THR A 227 -11.38 -17.28 6.58
N LEU A 228 -11.10 -16.10 7.10
CA LEU A 228 -9.79 -15.44 6.91
C LEU A 228 -8.68 -16.33 7.49
N VAL A 229 -7.61 -16.51 6.72
CA VAL A 229 -6.39 -17.23 7.16
C VAL A 229 -5.93 -16.68 8.50
N ASP A 230 -5.61 -17.57 9.43
CA ASP A 230 -5.11 -17.21 10.75
C ASP A 230 -3.60 -17.35 10.86
N GLU A 231 -3.03 -16.81 11.93
CA GLU A 231 -1.60 -16.85 12.20
C GLU A 231 -1.08 -18.28 12.36
N SER A 232 -1.88 -19.17 12.96
CA SER A 232 -1.49 -20.58 13.14
C SER A 232 -1.33 -21.29 11.79
N SER A 233 -2.13 -20.94 10.81
CA SER A 233 -2.00 -21.43 9.43
C SER A 233 -0.72 -20.91 8.77
N MET A 234 -0.36 -19.65 9.02
CA MET A 234 0.90 -19.07 8.50
C MET A 234 2.12 -19.75 9.11
N ILE A 235 2.14 -19.96 10.43
CA ILE A 235 3.24 -20.66 11.15
C ILE A 235 3.41 -22.09 10.64
N LYS A 236 2.31 -22.80 10.35
CA LYS A 236 2.36 -24.14 9.77
C LYS A 236 2.86 -24.16 8.32
N GLY A 237 3.16 -23.00 7.75
CA GLY A 237 3.70 -22.88 6.40
C GLY A 237 2.72 -23.27 5.32
N MET A 238 1.43 -22.96 5.49
CA MET A 238 0.41 -23.23 4.49
C MET A 238 0.75 -22.54 3.19
N LYS A 239 0.91 -23.33 2.16
CA LYS A 239 1.45 -22.92 0.89
C LYS A 239 0.60 -21.82 0.26
N ARG A 240 1.18 -20.60 0.13
CA ARG A 240 0.68 -19.52 -0.73
C ARG A 240 -0.61 -18.86 -0.27
N SER A 241 -0.94 -18.98 1.01
CA SER A 241 -1.93 -18.15 1.67
C SER A 241 -1.28 -16.88 2.19
N HIS A 242 -2.07 -15.83 2.39
CA HIS A 242 -1.62 -14.56 2.93
C HIS A 242 -2.41 -14.20 4.18
N TYR A 243 -1.68 -13.74 5.18
CA TYR A 243 -2.29 -13.18 6.38
C TYR A 243 -2.68 -11.71 6.12
N THR A 244 -3.94 -11.37 6.34
CA THR A 244 -4.40 -9.98 6.28
C THR A 244 -4.36 -9.35 7.66
N LEU A 245 -3.68 -8.20 7.78
CA LEU A 245 -3.54 -7.52 9.06
C LEU A 245 -4.86 -6.97 9.60
N TRP A 246 -5.89 -6.83 8.78
CA TRP A 246 -7.23 -6.48 9.26
C TRP A 246 -7.77 -7.44 10.32
N LYS A 247 -7.29 -8.67 10.34
CA LYS A 247 -7.72 -9.67 11.31
C LYS A 247 -7.34 -9.34 12.76
N GLU A 248 -6.28 -8.58 12.97
CA GLU A 248 -5.80 -8.16 14.30
C GLU A 248 -6.71 -7.14 14.99
N LEU A 249 -7.48 -6.39 14.23
CA LEU A 249 -8.34 -5.36 14.79
C LEU A 249 -9.71 -5.90 15.18
N ALA A 250 -10.32 -5.31 16.21
CA ALA A 250 -11.72 -5.51 16.53
C ALA A 250 -12.61 -5.05 15.35
N LEU A 251 -13.77 -5.68 15.16
CA LEU A 251 -14.63 -5.47 13.98
C LEU A 251 -15.02 -4.01 13.76
N ASP A 252 -15.31 -3.26 14.82
CA ASP A 252 -15.67 -1.85 14.79
C ASP A 252 -14.48 -0.94 14.36
N GLN A 253 -13.26 -1.44 14.52
CA GLN A 253 -12.00 -0.76 14.16
C GLN A 253 -11.54 -1.09 12.73
N ARG A 254 -12.13 -2.08 12.06
CA ARG A 254 -11.76 -2.51 10.71
C ARG A 254 -12.29 -1.58 9.65
N TRP A 255 -11.66 -0.42 9.50
CA TRP A 255 -11.96 0.50 8.40
C TRP A 255 -10.84 1.53 8.23
N ASN A 256 -10.56 1.93 6.99
CA ASN A 256 -9.65 3.01 6.63
C ASN A 256 -10.28 3.99 5.64
N THR A 257 -11.41 3.66 5.07
CA THR A 257 -12.17 4.53 4.19
C THR A 257 -13.59 4.74 4.72
N LYS A 258 -14.20 5.89 4.37
CA LYS A 258 -15.60 6.18 4.69
C LYS A 258 -16.22 6.93 3.52
N PHE A 259 -17.15 6.29 2.82
CA PHE A 259 -17.79 6.86 1.65
C PHE A 259 -19.31 6.85 1.85
N TYR A 260 -19.94 8.04 1.76
CA TYR A 260 -21.36 8.22 2.08
C TYR A 260 -21.79 7.57 3.41
N GLY A 261 -20.95 7.69 4.45
CA GLY A 261 -21.23 7.11 5.77
C GLY A 261 -20.85 5.63 5.92
N ARG A 262 -20.66 4.89 4.84
CA ARG A 262 -20.24 3.48 4.85
C ARG A 262 -18.75 3.37 5.08
N LYS A 263 -18.34 2.64 6.09
CA LYS A 263 -16.95 2.26 6.37
C LYS A 263 -16.49 1.16 5.40
N GLY A 264 -15.24 1.18 5.00
CA GLY A 264 -14.62 0.19 4.12
C GLY A 264 -13.13 0.01 4.41
N THR A 265 -12.55 -1.04 3.86
CA THR A 265 -11.13 -1.42 4.04
C THR A 265 -10.44 -1.60 2.70
N ALA A 266 -10.45 -0.55 1.86
CA ALA A 266 -9.89 -0.62 0.52
C ALA A 266 -8.38 -0.90 0.49
N ASP A 267 -7.63 -0.39 1.48
CA ASP A 267 -6.20 -0.61 1.60
C ASP A 267 -5.90 -1.84 2.46
N HIS A 268 -4.91 -2.62 2.05
CA HIS A 268 -4.48 -3.81 2.75
C HIS A 268 -2.97 -3.89 2.89
N ILE A 269 -2.53 -4.61 3.92
CA ILE A 269 -1.18 -5.16 4.06
C ILE A 269 -1.35 -6.65 4.26
N LEU A 270 -0.79 -7.44 3.34
CA LEU A 270 -0.81 -8.89 3.36
C LEU A 270 0.60 -9.41 3.59
N LEU A 271 0.74 -10.35 4.48
CA LEU A 271 2.01 -10.93 4.88
C LEU A 271 2.18 -12.36 4.33
N SER A 272 3.40 -12.68 3.90
CA SER A 272 3.82 -14.04 3.56
C SER A 272 4.08 -14.88 4.83
N SER A 273 4.00 -16.20 4.71
CA SER A 273 4.27 -17.13 5.83
C SER A 273 5.71 -17.03 6.36
N THR A 274 6.65 -16.61 5.54
CA THR A 274 8.05 -16.39 5.93
C THR A 274 8.28 -15.24 6.92
N LEU A 275 7.25 -14.43 7.16
CA LEU A 275 7.29 -13.38 8.20
C LEU A 275 6.77 -13.90 9.57
N PHE A 276 6.59 -15.23 9.71
CA PHE A 276 6.13 -15.90 10.92
C PHE A 276 6.99 -17.11 11.30
N ASP A 277 8.16 -17.29 10.66
CA ASP A 277 8.99 -18.49 10.80
C ASP A 277 10.17 -18.32 11.77
N GLN A 278 10.28 -17.16 12.40
CA GLN A 278 11.34 -16.78 13.33
C GLN A 278 12.75 -16.85 12.73
N LYS A 279 12.84 -16.55 11.41
CA LYS A 279 14.10 -16.53 10.67
C LYS A 279 14.26 -15.23 9.91
N GLY A 280 15.23 -14.41 10.32
CA GLY A 280 15.53 -13.14 9.66
C GLY A 280 14.51 -12.05 9.99
N ILE A 281 13.63 -11.71 9.03
CA ILE A 281 12.62 -10.65 9.21
C ILE A 281 11.30 -11.28 9.62
N ASP A 282 10.83 -10.95 10.82
CA ASP A 282 9.56 -11.43 11.35
C ASP A 282 8.58 -10.29 11.61
N TYR A 283 7.30 -10.62 11.53
CA TYR A 283 6.24 -9.71 11.87
C TYR A 283 6.11 -9.54 13.40
N VAL A 284 6.00 -8.30 13.85
CA VAL A 284 5.72 -8.01 15.25
C VAL A 284 4.22 -8.12 15.48
N ASN A 285 3.79 -9.21 16.07
CA ASN A 285 2.38 -9.55 16.27
C ASN A 285 1.60 -8.44 17.01
N ASN A 286 0.35 -8.21 16.63
CA ASN A 286 -0.54 -7.16 17.17
C ASN A 286 0.02 -5.73 17.02
N SER A 287 0.90 -5.48 16.05
CA SER A 287 1.45 -4.15 15.78
C SER A 287 0.67 -3.33 14.77
N PHE A 288 -0.29 -3.94 14.07
CA PHE A 288 -1.08 -3.28 13.05
C PHE A 288 -2.00 -2.21 13.61
N LYS A 289 -2.02 -1.03 12.97
CA LYS A 289 -2.89 0.09 13.33
C LYS A 289 -3.35 0.83 12.07
N VAL A 290 -4.56 1.37 12.14
CA VAL A 290 -5.01 2.37 11.17
C VAL A 290 -4.60 3.75 11.69
N PHE A 291 -3.87 4.50 10.86
CA PHE A 291 -3.44 5.86 11.20
C PHE A 291 -4.66 6.80 11.21
N ARG A 292 -4.94 7.40 12.37
CA ARG A 292 -6.11 8.26 12.59
C ARG A 292 -5.73 9.44 13.47
N LYS A 293 -5.29 10.52 12.84
CA LYS A 293 -5.05 11.80 13.52
C LYS A 293 -6.29 12.69 13.39
N GLU A 294 -6.50 13.59 14.35
CA GLU A 294 -7.69 14.46 14.40
C GLU A 294 -7.86 15.30 13.12
N TYR A 295 -6.78 15.82 12.57
CA TYR A 295 -6.83 16.64 11.34
C TYR A 295 -7.31 15.88 10.10
N LEU A 296 -7.26 14.54 10.11
CA LEU A 296 -7.84 13.72 9.05
C LEU A 296 -9.36 13.68 9.08
N PHE A 297 -9.97 14.30 10.09
CA PHE A 297 -11.41 14.30 10.25
C PHE A 297 -11.96 15.72 10.37
N THR A 298 -13.14 15.93 9.79
CA THR A 298 -13.89 17.15 10.03
C THR A 298 -14.45 17.16 11.47
N LYS A 299 -14.87 18.32 11.97
CA LYS A 299 -15.53 18.46 13.28
C LYS A 299 -16.77 17.55 13.45
N LYS A 300 -17.37 17.08 12.34
CA LYS A 300 -18.50 16.14 12.32
C LYS A 300 -18.07 14.66 12.20
N GLY A 301 -16.78 14.35 12.29
CA GLY A 301 -16.26 12.99 12.20
C GLY A 301 -16.28 12.37 10.79
N TYR A 302 -16.41 13.17 9.74
CA TYR A 302 -16.19 12.70 8.37
C TYR A 302 -14.72 12.77 8.03
N ILE A 303 -14.24 11.85 7.15
CA ILE A 303 -12.87 11.93 6.63
C ILE A 303 -12.70 13.24 5.86
N ASN A 304 -11.64 13.97 6.16
CA ASN A 304 -11.27 15.22 5.50
C ASN A 304 -10.54 14.93 4.19
N ARG A 305 -11.31 14.49 3.17
CA ARG A 305 -10.81 14.09 1.86
C ARG A 305 -10.47 15.30 0.99
N TRP A 306 -9.44 15.15 0.17
CA TRP A 306 -9.23 16.06 -0.94
C TRP A 306 -10.34 15.90 -2.00
N GLN A 307 -11.00 16.98 -2.35
CA GLN A 307 -12.12 16.97 -3.31
C GLN A 307 -12.28 18.31 -4.01
N TYR A 308 -12.72 18.26 -5.26
CA TYR A 308 -13.21 19.43 -5.98
C TYR A 308 -14.73 19.53 -5.82
N LYS A 309 -15.21 20.64 -5.26
CA LYS A 309 -16.64 20.86 -5.06
C LYS A 309 -16.98 22.34 -5.10
N LYS A 310 -18.06 22.71 -5.83
CA LYS A 310 -18.53 24.10 -5.98
C LYS A 310 -17.40 25.05 -6.44
N GLY A 311 -16.64 24.63 -7.46
CA GLY A 311 -15.57 25.45 -8.04
C GLY A 311 -14.29 25.56 -7.20
N LYS A 312 -14.14 24.80 -6.11
CA LYS A 312 -12.98 24.90 -5.19
C LYS A 312 -12.44 23.53 -4.81
N HIS A 313 -11.12 23.43 -4.72
CA HIS A 313 -10.43 22.32 -4.08
C HIS A 313 -10.42 22.49 -2.55
N ARG A 314 -10.57 21.37 -1.83
CA ARG A 314 -10.56 21.30 -0.36
C ARG A 314 -10.01 19.94 0.08
N GLY A 315 -9.34 19.87 1.25
CA GLY A 315 -8.85 18.64 1.86
C GLY A 315 -7.63 18.87 2.73
#